data_3bb4935d6da0299a45d49449d03ca95b
#
_entry.id   3bb4935d6da0299a45d49449d03ca95b
#
_cell.length_a   1.000
_cell.length_b   1.000
_cell.length_c   1.000
_cell.angle_alpha   90.00
_cell.angle_beta   90.00
_cell.angle_gamma   90.00
#
_symmetry.space_group_name_H-M   'P 1'
#
loop_
_entity.id
_entity.type
_entity.pdbx_description
1 polymer ?
#
loop_
_entity_poly.entity_id
_entity_poly.type
_entity_poly.pdbx_seq_one_letter_code
_entity_poly.pdbx_strand_id
1 'polypeptide(L)'
;MREAGRFKATLPASITNVETSLKRFGADSGKAVKNLVISSNYTLTERKPKDSGVAVWFVWDDLQVCIPIDRYTSIEGNLQAIHHVVEARRVEIRHGTLALVRASFRGLLALAPPAGSSWREIFGFTAGDHVVALNINTRYRQLAKTCGSEVALQELNVARDRALKETVQ
;
A
#
# COMPACT_ATOMS: atom_id res chain seq x y z
N MET A 1 12.16 -16.15 14.25
CA MET A 1 13.52 -15.58 14.42
C MET A 1 13.99 -15.14 13.04
N ARG A 2 14.50 -13.91 12.88
CA ARG A 2 15.04 -13.41 11.59
C ARG A 2 16.37 -14.07 11.28
N GLU A 3 16.65 -14.29 9.99
CA GLU A 3 17.86 -14.95 9.52
C GLU A 3 18.83 -13.92 8.89
N ALA A 4 20.13 -14.17 8.95
CA ALA A 4 21.10 -13.37 8.19
C ALA A 4 20.94 -13.68 6.70
N GLY A 5 20.62 -12.68 5.89
CA GLY A 5 20.54 -12.83 4.44
C GLY A 5 21.91 -13.06 3.81
N ARG A 6 21.97 -13.92 2.79
CA ARG A 6 23.20 -14.15 2.00
C ARG A 6 23.31 -13.21 0.79
N PHE A 7 22.41 -12.23 0.68
CA PHE A 7 22.39 -11.27 -0.41
C PHE A 7 23.51 -10.24 -0.24
N LYS A 8 24.24 -9.95 -1.32
CA LYS A 8 25.34 -8.97 -1.33
C LYS A 8 24.93 -7.61 -1.93
N ALA A 9 23.63 -7.41 -2.19
CA ALA A 9 23.15 -6.17 -2.77
C ALA A 9 23.10 -5.03 -1.74
N THR A 10 23.44 -3.83 -2.17
CA THR A 10 23.28 -2.60 -1.38
C THR A 10 21.80 -2.17 -1.36
N LEU A 11 21.42 -1.30 -0.43
CA LEU A 11 20.04 -0.79 -0.36
C LEU A 11 19.57 -0.15 -1.68
N PRO A 12 20.32 0.76 -2.33
CA PRO A 12 19.92 1.31 -3.63
C PRO A 12 19.74 0.24 -4.71
N ALA A 13 20.67 -0.73 -4.78
CA ALA A 13 20.59 -1.82 -5.74
C ALA A 13 19.36 -2.72 -5.47
N SER A 14 19.02 -2.97 -4.20
CA SER A 14 17.86 -3.77 -3.82
C SER A 14 16.54 -3.08 -4.19
N ILE A 15 16.45 -1.77 -4.00
CA ILE A 15 15.31 -0.96 -4.43
C ILE A 15 15.16 -1.05 -5.96
N THR A 16 16.24 -0.79 -6.71
CA THR A 16 16.25 -0.88 -8.19
C THR A 16 15.86 -2.27 -8.69
N ASN A 17 16.28 -3.34 -7.99
CA ASN A 17 15.89 -4.70 -8.35
C ASN A 17 14.39 -4.93 -8.21
N VAL A 18 13.77 -4.45 -7.12
CA VAL A 18 12.32 -4.54 -6.92
C VAL A 18 11.58 -3.75 -7.99
N GLU A 19 11.96 -2.49 -8.25
CA GLU A 19 11.34 -1.64 -9.27
C GLU A 19 11.43 -2.28 -10.66
N THR A 20 12.62 -2.77 -11.02
CA THR A 20 12.87 -3.41 -12.30
C THR A 20 12.06 -4.69 -12.47
N SER A 21 11.99 -5.54 -11.44
CA SER A 21 11.20 -6.78 -11.48
C SER A 21 9.71 -6.50 -11.62
N LEU A 22 9.17 -5.49 -10.93
CA LEU A 22 7.77 -5.08 -11.05
C LEU A 22 7.46 -4.47 -12.42
N LYS A 23 8.36 -3.65 -12.97
CA LYS A 23 8.22 -3.14 -14.35
C LYS A 23 8.16 -4.27 -15.36
N ARG A 24 9.07 -5.25 -15.25
CA ARG A 24 9.09 -6.43 -16.11
C ARG A 24 7.86 -7.30 -15.93
N PHE A 25 7.40 -7.47 -14.69
CA PHE A 25 6.16 -8.18 -14.38
C PHE A 25 4.95 -7.52 -15.05
N GLY A 26 4.86 -6.19 -15.01
CA GLY A 26 3.84 -5.44 -15.72
C GLY A 26 3.87 -5.72 -17.24
N ALA A 27 5.06 -5.69 -17.85
CA ALA A 27 5.24 -5.99 -19.26
C ALA A 27 4.85 -7.44 -19.61
N ASP A 28 5.34 -8.43 -18.83
CA ASP A 28 5.06 -9.85 -19.05
C ASP A 28 3.56 -10.17 -18.93
N SER A 29 2.85 -9.47 -18.03
CA SER A 29 1.41 -9.67 -17.79
C SER A 29 0.50 -8.89 -18.75
N GLY A 30 1.04 -7.96 -19.54
CA GLY A 30 0.27 -7.02 -20.36
C GLY A 30 -0.55 -6.01 -19.54
N LYS A 31 -0.28 -5.87 -18.23
CA LYS A 31 -0.98 -5.00 -17.28
C LYS A 31 0.01 -4.10 -16.54
N ALA A 32 -0.18 -2.79 -16.62
CA ALA A 32 0.71 -1.84 -15.95
C ALA A 32 0.66 -2.00 -14.42
N VAL A 33 1.84 -1.97 -13.80
CA VAL A 33 1.99 -1.76 -12.36
C VAL A 33 1.95 -0.26 -12.08
N LYS A 34 1.11 0.16 -11.14
CA LYS A 34 0.88 1.57 -10.76
C LYS A 34 1.06 1.76 -9.27
N ASN A 35 1.26 3.00 -8.85
CA ASN A 35 1.27 3.43 -7.45
C ASN A 35 2.23 2.59 -6.58
N LEU A 36 3.45 2.35 -7.10
CA LEU A 36 4.47 1.62 -6.36
C LEU A 36 4.94 2.44 -5.15
N VAL A 37 4.86 1.82 -3.97
CA VAL A 37 5.40 2.35 -2.71
C VAL A 37 6.22 1.27 -2.03
N ILE A 38 7.44 1.59 -1.64
CA ILE A 38 8.31 0.74 -0.81
C ILE A 38 8.38 1.38 0.57
N SER A 39 7.96 0.66 1.59
CA SER A 39 7.95 1.13 2.97
C SER A 39 8.78 0.23 3.88
N SER A 40 9.41 0.85 4.87
CA SER A 40 10.17 0.18 5.93
C SER A 40 10.31 1.11 7.13
N ASN A 41 10.89 0.64 8.21
CA ASN A 41 11.24 1.48 9.36
C ASN A 41 12.55 2.26 9.17
N TYR A 42 13.11 2.28 7.96
CA TYR A 42 14.26 3.12 7.62
C TYR A 42 13.84 4.60 7.62
N THR A 43 14.58 5.40 8.35
CA THR A 43 14.41 6.86 8.36
C THR A 43 15.75 7.55 8.06
N LEU A 44 15.71 8.85 7.77
CA LEU A 44 16.94 9.62 7.53
C LEU A 44 17.88 9.62 8.76
N THR A 45 17.31 9.49 9.96
CA THR A 45 18.04 9.47 11.23
C THR A 45 18.40 8.05 11.67
N GLU A 46 17.58 7.04 11.36
CA GLU A 46 17.81 5.64 11.72
C GLU A 46 17.92 4.78 10.47
N ARG A 47 19.16 4.55 10.04
CA ARG A 47 19.47 3.80 8.82
C ARG A 47 19.60 2.29 9.04
N LYS A 48 19.61 1.82 10.29
CA LYS A 48 19.67 0.41 10.67
C LYS A 48 18.61 0.13 11.76
N PRO A 49 17.33 0.18 11.43
CA PRO A 49 16.30 -0.06 12.43
C PRO A 49 16.37 -1.50 12.94
N LYS A 50 15.99 -1.70 14.20
CA LYS A 50 15.86 -3.04 14.81
C LYS A 50 14.84 -3.90 14.06
N ASP A 51 13.80 -3.28 13.57
CA ASP A 51 12.82 -3.90 12.71
C ASP A 51 13.17 -3.64 11.24
N SER A 52 13.69 -4.67 10.58
CA SER A 52 14.12 -4.67 9.18
C SER A 52 13.01 -5.04 8.20
N GLY A 53 11.78 -5.20 8.67
CA GLY A 53 10.62 -5.51 7.83
C GLY A 53 10.42 -4.49 6.71
N VAL A 54 10.00 -5.00 5.55
CA VAL A 54 9.73 -4.19 4.35
C VAL A 54 8.38 -4.60 3.77
N ALA A 55 7.62 -3.63 3.29
CA ALA A 55 6.42 -3.88 2.53
C ALA A 55 6.47 -3.13 1.19
N VAL A 56 6.12 -3.82 0.12
CA VAL A 56 6.01 -3.24 -1.23
C VAL A 56 4.54 -3.26 -1.63
N TRP A 57 4.01 -2.07 -1.90
CA TRP A 57 2.63 -1.82 -2.27
C TRP A 57 2.55 -1.40 -3.72
N PHE A 58 1.58 -1.91 -4.45
CA PHE A 58 1.33 -1.50 -5.83
C PHE A 58 -0.09 -1.87 -6.24
N VAL A 59 -0.53 -1.25 -7.34
CA VAL A 59 -1.78 -1.61 -8.00
C VAL A 59 -1.44 -2.34 -9.29
N TRP A 60 -2.03 -3.52 -9.50
CA TRP A 60 -1.92 -4.31 -10.71
C TRP A 60 -3.27 -4.95 -11.03
N ASP A 61 -3.76 -4.74 -12.27
CA ASP A 61 -5.04 -5.31 -12.75
C ASP A 61 -6.20 -5.03 -11.77
N ASP A 62 -6.29 -3.78 -11.30
CA ASP A 62 -7.24 -3.26 -10.32
C ASP A 62 -7.16 -3.91 -8.91
N LEU A 63 -6.17 -4.77 -8.68
CA LEU A 63 -5.86 -5.32 -7.37
C LEU A 63 -4.84 -4.42 -6.65
N GLN A 64 -5.17 -4.02 -5.44
CA GLN A 64 -4.20 -3.38 -4.54
C GLN A 64 -3.43 -4.48 -3.80
N VAL A 65 -2.15 -4.62 -4.10
CA VAL A 65 -1.29 -5.69 -3.60
C VAL A 65 -0.31 -5.13 -2.57
N CYS A 66 -0.09 -5.88 -1.51
CA CYS A 66 0.98 -5.65 -0.55
C CYS A 66 1.81 -6.94 -0.41
N ILE A 67 3.11 -6.84 -0.62
CA ILE A 67 4.06 -7.93 -0.36
C ILE A 67 4.89 -7.56 0.86
N PRO A 68 4.52 -8.01 2.07
CA PRO A 68 5.31 -7.77 3.27
C PRO A 68 6.32 -8.90 3.45
N ILE A 69 7.57 -8.56 3.74
CA ILE A 69 8.61 -9.54 4.13
C ILE A 69 9.38 -9.02 5.33
N ASP A 70 9.48 -9.88 6.34
CA ASP A 70 10.22 -9.67 7.58
C ASP A 70 11.02 -10.93 7.97
N ARG A 71 11.70 -11.51 7.00
CA ARG A 71 12.46 -12.74 7.18
C ARG A 71 13.92 -12.50 7.57
N TYR A 72 14.53 -11.48 6.98
CA TYR A 72 15.96 -11.22 7.11
C TYR A 72 16.26 -10.09 8.08
N THR A 73 17.47 -10.12 8.65
CA THR A 73 17.95 -9.12 9.61
C THR A 73 18.30 -7.78 8.98
N SER A 74 18.21 -7.65 7.64
CA SER A 74 18.50 -6.41 6.93
C SER A 74 17.40 -6.05 5.96
N ILE A 75 17.19 -4.75 5.74
CA ILE A 75 16.23 -4.20 4.78
C ILE A 75 16.56 -4.68 3.36
N GLU A 76 17.84 -4.67 2.99
CA GLU A 76 18.31 -5.14 1.70
C GLU A 76 17.94 -6.61 1.47
N GLY A 77 18.11 -7.44 2.50
CA GLY A 77 17.76 -8.86 2.45
C GLY A 77 16.28 -9.08 2.21
N ASN A 78 15.43 -8.33 2.92
CA ASN A 78 13.98 -8.39 2.75
C ASN A 78 13.53 -7.86 1.38
N LEU A 79 14.14 -6.79 0.86
CA LEU A 79 13.89 -6.29 -0.49
C LEU A 79 14.30 -7.31 -1.57
N GLN A 80 15.47 -7.97 -1.41
CA GLN A 80 15.89 -9.02 -2.33
C GLN A 80 14.91 -10.20 -2.33
N ALA A 81 14.37 -10.57 -1.17
CA ALA A 81 13.34 -11.59 -1.10
C ALA A 81 12.07 -11.18 -1.86
N ILE A 82 11.62 -9.92 -1.73
CA ILE A 82 10.49 -9.41 -2.52
C ILE A 82 10.81 -9.46 -4.02
N HIS A 83 12.01 -9.04 -4.43
CA HIS A 83 12.45 -9.16 -5.82
C HIS A 83 12.31 -10.61 -6.33
N HIS A 84 12.78 -11.61 -5.58
CA HIS A 84 12.64 -13.01 -5.95
C HIS A 84 11.19 -13.50 -5.99
N VAL A 85 10.33 -13.03 -5.07
CA VAL A 85 8.89 -13.33 -5.10
C VAL A 85 8.27 -12.80 -6.39
N VAL A 86 8.58 -11.57 -6.80
CA VAL A 86 8.08 -10.98 -8.06
C VAL A 86 8.62 -11.73 -9.27
N GLU A 87 9.90 -12.10 -9.29
CA GLU A 87 10.49 -12.90 -10.38
C GLU A 87 9.81 -14.29 -10.49
N ALA A 88 9.46 -14.92 -9.36
CA ALA A 88 8.70 -16.17 -9.38
C ALA A 88 7.32 -15.99 -10.03
N ARG A 89 6.61 -14.87 -9.74
CA ARG A 89 5.34 -14.55 -10.41
C ARG A 89 5.49 -14.33 -11.91
N ARG A 90 6.63 -13.78 -12.34
CA ARG A 90 6.95 -13.67 -13.77
C ARG A 90 7.13 -15.03 -14.44
N VAL A 91 7.77 -15.98 -13.74
CA VAL A 91 7.87 -17.37 -14.23
C VAL A 91 6.47 -18.00 -14.36
N GLU A 92 5.59 -17.80 -13.36
CA GLU A 92 4.20 -18.27 -13.44
C GLU A 92 3.43 -17.70 -14.63
N ILE A 93 3.64 -16.42 -14.99
CA ILE A 93 3.01 -15.80 -16.19
C ILE A 93 3.49 -16.50 -17.47
N ARG A 94 4.78 -16.75 -17.57
CA ARG A 94 5.36 -17.33 -18.80
C ARG A 94 4.98 -18.79 -19.03
N HIS A 95 4.76 -19.56 -17.98
CA HIS A 95 4.49 -21.01 -18.04
C HIS A 95 3.08 -21.38 -17.59
N GLY A 96 2.34 -20.45 -17.04
CA GLY A 96 0.98 -20.64 -16.52
C GLY A 96 -0.03 -19.71 -17.18
N THR A 97 -1.02 -19.32 -16.41
CA THR A 97 -2.08 -18.41 -16.84
C THR A 97 -2.11 -17.16 -15.98
N LEU A 98 -2.61 -16.06 -16.57
CA LEU A 98 -2.84 -14.83 -15.82
C LEU A 98 -3.81 -15.06 -14.63
N ALA A 99 -4.76 -16.02 -14.77
CA ALA A 99 -5.68 -16.39 -13.71
C ALA A 99 -4.96 -16.99 -12.50
N LEU A 100 -3.92 -17.78 -12.70
CA LEU A 100 -3.09 -18.35 -11.62
C LEU A 100 -2.40 -17.23 -10.83
N VAL A 101 -1.80 -16.27 -11.51
CA VAL A 101 -1.13 -15.14 -10.88
C VAL A 101 -2.12 -14.23 -10.13
N ARG A 102 -3.30 -13.99 -10.72
CA ARG A 102 -4.37 -13.28 -10.02
C ARG A 102 -4.82 -14.00 -8.74
N ALA A 103 -4.97 -15.30 -8.78
CA ALA A 103 -5.32 -16.09 -7.60
C ALA A 103 -4.24 -16.00 -6.51
N SER A 104 -2.96 -16.04 -6.89
CA SER A 104 -1.84 -15.89 -5.96
C SER A 104 -1.82 -14.51 -5.29
N PHE A 105 -2.11 -13.43 -6.05
CA PHE A 105 -2.17 -12.08 -5.48
C PHE A 105 -3.42 -11.80 -4.65
N ARG A 106 -4.52 -12.54 -4.83
CA ARG A 106 -5.68 -12.41 -3.94
C ARG A 106 -5.36 -12.76 -2.48
N GLY A 107 -4.41 -13.63 -2.24
CA GLY A 107 -3.88 -13.90 -0.90
C GLY A 107 -2.97 -12.80 -0.34
N LEU A 108 -2.53 -11.87 -1.19
CA LEU A 108 -1.66 -10.74 -0.86
C LEU A 108 -2.38 -9.39 -1.06
N LEU A 109 -3.72 -9.42 -1.13
CA LEU A 109 -4.47 -8.16 -1.16
C LEU A 109 -4.06 -7.34 0.05
N ALA A 110 -3.63 -6.10 -0.22
CA ALA A 110 -3.50 -5.14 0.84
C ALA A 110 -4.83 -5.15 1.60
N LEU A 111 -4.77 -5.46 2.89
CA LEU A 111 -5.92 -5.22 3.74
C LEU A 111 -6.32 -3.78 3.43
N ALA A 112 -7.53 -3.59 2.88
CA ALA A 112 -8.09 -2.26 2.87
C ALA A 112 -7.83 -1.69 4.26
N PRO A 113 -7.31 -0.47 4.40
CA PRO A 113 -7.23 0.15 5.71
C PRO A 113 -8.57 -0.15 6.36
N PRO A 114 -8.61 -0.68 7.61
CA PRO A 114 -9.83 -1.13 8.26
C PRO A 114 -10.87 -0.11 7.88
N ALA A 115 -12.00 -0.55 7.27
CA ALA A 115 -12.93 0.35 6.60
C ALA A 115 -13.12 1.51 7.55
N GLY A 116 -12.30 2.53 7.36
CA GLY A 116 -12.27 3.69 8.24
C GLY A 116 -13.69 4.14 8.22
N SER A 117 -14.29 4.35 9.37
CA SER A 117 -15.68 4.71 9.57
C SER A 117 -16.20 5.44 8.36
N SER A 118 -17.25 4.97 7.73
CA SER A 118 -17.81 5.62 6.53
C SER A 118 -17.69 7.12 6.71
N TRP A 119 -17.32 7.88 5.69
CA TRP A 119 -17.25 9.33 5.85
C TRP A 119 -18.50 9.90 6.53
N ARG A 120 -19.65 9.21 6.37
CA ARG A 120 -20.89 9.54 7.06
C ARG A 120 -20.77 9.34 8.57
N GLU A 121 -20.20 8.24 9.02
CA GLU A 121 -19.93 7.98 10.44
C GLU A 121 -18.93 8.97 11.04
N ILE A 122 -17.84 9.26 10.31
CA ILE A 122 -16.81 10.24 10.75
C ILE A 122 -17.44 11.62 10.95
N PHE A 123 -18.34 12.02 10.05
CA PHE A 123 -19.04 13.30 10.15
C PHE A 123 -20.33 13.25 10.95
N GLY A 124 -20.76 12.07 11.44
CA GLY A 124 -21.97 11.88 12.23
C GLY A 124 -23.25 12.00 11.42
N PHE A 125 -23.22 11.63 10.13
CA PHE A 125 -24.39 11.53 9.28
C PHE A 125 -24.93 10.09 9.23
N THR A 126 -26.24 9.95 9.15
CA THR A 126 -26.89 8.65 8.95
C THR A 126 -27.04 8.31 7.46
N ALA A 127 -27.33 7.05 7.14
CA ALA A 127 -27.51 6.62 5.74
C ALA A 127 -28.69 7.33 5.03
N GLY A 128 -29.69 7.80 5.79
CA GLY A 128 -30.86 8.50 5.27
C GLY A 128 -30.69 10.02 5.13
N ASP A 129 -29.62 10.58 5.60
CA ASP A 129 -29.43 12.04 5.54
C ASP A 129 -29.11 12.50 4.13
N HIS A 130 -29.85 13.52 3.67
CA HIS A 130 -29.52 14.23 2.43
C HIS A 130 -28.39 15.21 2.71
N VAL A 131 -27.17 14.78 2.39
CA VAL A 131 -25.94 15.54 2.69
C VAL A 131 -25.48 16.27 1.43
N VAL A 132 -25.30 17.58 1.52
CA VAL A 132 -24.73 18.42 0.45
C VAL A 132 -23.33 18.89 0.85
N ALA A 133 -22.54 19.32 -0.12
CA ALA A 133 -21.15 19.78 0.06
C ALA A 133 -20.99 20.83 1.19
N LEU A 134 -21.98 21.69 1.39
CA LEU A 134 -21.98 22.69 2.46
C LEU A 134 -22.01 22.03 3.85
N ASN A 135 -22.82 20.99 4.04
CA ASN A 135 -22.93 20.24 5.30
C ASN A 135 -21.59 19.57 5.64
N ILE A 136 -20.96 18.92 4.64
CA ILE A 136 -19.66 18.26 4.77
C ILE A 136 -18.60 19.26 5.22
N ASN A 137 -18.47 20.38 4.52
CA ASN A 137 -17.46 21.38 4.83
C ASN A 137 -17.69 22.06 6.20
N THR A 138 -18.95 22.26 6.59
CA THR A 138 -19.30 22.80 7.91
C THR A 138 -18.89 21.84 9.02
N ARG A 139 -19.25 20.56 8.88
CA ARG A 139 -18.93 19.54 9.86
C ARG A 139 -17.41 19.26 9.93
N TYR A 140 -16.74 19.26 8.79
CA TYR A 140 -15.28 19.17 8.74
C TYR A 140 -14.62 20.30 9.55
N ARG A 141 -15.02 21.57 9.37
CA ARG A 141 -14.45 22.69 10.10
C ARG A 141 -14.67 22.58 11.61
N GLN A 142 -15.82 22.05 12.05
CA GLN A 142 -16.11 21.82 13.47
C GLN A 142 -15.17 20.77 14.06
N LEU A 143 -15.06 19.61 13.40
CA LEU A 143 -14.23 18.50 13.86
C LEU A 143 -12.74 18.83 13.79
N ALA A 144 -12.27 19.50 12.74
CA ALA A 144 -10.87 19.92 12.59
C ALA A 144 -10.40 20.85 13.73
N LYS A 145 -11.30 21.69 14.30
CA LYS A 145 -10.98 22.56 15.44
C LYS A 145 -10.77 21.80 16.75
N THR A 146 -11.38 20.63 16.88
CA THR A 146 -11.32 19.79 18.09
C THR A 146 -10.32 18.64 17.93
N CYS A 147 -9.69 18.48 16.76
CA CYS A 147 -8.75 17.41 16.48
C CYS A 147 -7.44 17.61 17.24
N GLY A 148 -7.17 16.71 18.18
CA GLY A 148 -5.97 16.76 19.03
C GLY A 148 -4.72 16.07 18.45
N SER A 149 -4.80 15.46 17.25
CA SER A 149 -3.67 14.77 16.62
C SER A 149 -3.63 14.95 15.11
N GLU A 150 -2.42 14.94 14.56
CA GLU A 150 -2.18 15.05 13.12
C GLU A 150 -2.78 13.86 12.32
N VAL A 151 -2.75 12.66 12.90
CA VAL A 151 -3.33 11.44 12.32
C VAL A 151 -4.85 11.59 12.17
N ALA A 152 -5.54 12.07 13.21
CA ALA A 152 -6.99 12.28 13.16
C ALA A 152 -7.38 13.39 12.16
N LEU A 153 -6.54 14.42 12.01
CA LEU A 153 -6.75 15.46 11.00
C LEU A 153 -6.59 14.91 9.58
N GLN A 154 -5.64 14.00 9.37
CA GLN A 154 -5.44 13.34 8.09
C GLN A 154 -6.62 12.43 7.71
N GLU A 155 -7.18 11.68 8.67
CA GLU A 155 -8.40 10.89 8.47
C GLU A 155 -9.59 11.76 8.09
N LEU A 156 -9.78 12.91 8.76
CA LEU A 156 -10.82 13.89 8.42
C LEU A 156 -10.67 14.46 7.00
N ASN A 157 -9.43 14.74 6.57
CA ASN A 157 -9.16 15.21 5.22
C ASN A 157 -9.58 14.17 4.16
N VAL A 158 -9.17 12.90 4.37
CA VAL A 158 -9.52 11.80 3.47
C VAL A 158 -11.04 11.57 3.43
N ALA A 159 -11.70 11.62 4.59
CA ALA A 159 -13.16 11.47 4.68
C ALA A 159 -13.89 12.58 3.93
N ARG A 160 -13.44 13.85 4.06
CA ARG A 160 -14.01 14.99 3.34
C ARG A 160 -13.89 14.83 1.82
N ASP A 161 -12.70 14.43 1.34
CA ASP A 161 -12.46 14.31 -0.10
C ASP A 161 -13.30 13.16 -0.72
N ARG A 162 -13.53 12.07 0.03
CA ARG A 162 -14.45 11.01 -0.36
C ARG A 162 -15.90 11.49 -0.40
N ALA A 163 -16.34 12.17 0.66
CA ALA A 163 -17.70 12.69 0.78
C ALA A 163 -18.05 13.67 -0.35
N LEU A 164 -17.12 14.58 -0.69
CA LEU A 164 -17.32 15.54 -1.78
C LEU A 164 -17.38 14.86 -3.15
N LYS A 165 -16.60 13.80 -3.38
CA LYS A 165 -16.68 13.01 -4.64
C LYS A 165 -18.01 12.30 -4.82
N GLU A 166 -18.58 11.77 -3.72
CA GLU A 166 -19.86 11.05 -3.76
C GLU A 166 -21.07 11.99 -3.85
N THR A 167 -20.96 13.24 -3.39
CA THR A 167 -22.07 14.22 -3.41
C THR A 167 -22.14 15.05 -4.68
N VAL A 168 -21.14 14.98 -5.55
CA VAL A 168 -21.11 15.71 -6.84
C VAL A 168 -21.68 14.86 -8.00
N GLN A 169 -22.06 13.60 -7.74
CA GLN A 169 -22.80 12.78 -8.70
C GLN A 169 -24.29 12.90 -8.46
#